data_9594049893d3346f5a82a2d6589232cb
#
_entry.id   9594049893d3346f5a82a2d6589232cb
#
_cell.length_a   1.000
_cell.length_b   1.000
_cell.length_c   1.000
_cell.angle_alpha   90.00
_cell.angle_beta   90.00
_cell.angle_gamma   90.00
#
_symmetry.space_group_name_H-M   'P 1'
#
loop_
_entity.id
_entity.type
_entity.pdbx_description
1 polymer ?
#
loop_
_entity_poly.entity_id
_entity_poly.type
_entity_poly.pdbx_seq_one_letter_code
_entity_poly.pdbx_strand_id
1 'polypeptide(L)'
;LFSTVYFLRSFILGGFPWNIWAYSFSWSQESLQILSHIGIFSFNLILITIFFLPASIFLKSKLKYLFVSFFIILFFSNYFYGSYKINSKIHNKDENKINFKIVTAGINLKEFEDQDLVISKLIKISEPKENQKTIFVWPEGVVLDGNLLIDDIFKNLIKDNFSKNHLVILGVNTNKINQNGTNYYNSFVVI
;
A
#
# COMPACT_ATOMS: atom_id res chain seq x y z
N LEU A 1 -12.92 15.68 -17.40
CA LEU A 1 -12.15 14.94 -18.40
C LEU A 1 -10.97 14.19 -17.79
N PHE A 2 -9.95 14.88 -17.18
CA PHE A 2 -8.76 14.22 -16.62
C PHE A 2 -9.09 13.13 -15.60
N SER A 3 -9.95 13.41 -14.63
CA SER A 3 -10.34 12.44 -13.60
C SER A 3 -11.05 11.22 -14.19
N THR A 4 -11.88 11.42 -15.22
CA THR A 4 -12.55 10.34 -15.95
C THR A 4 -11.53 9.47 -16.69
N VAL A 5 -10.52 10.07 -17.32
CA VAL A 5 -9.44 9.34 -17.99
C VAL A 5 -8.64 8.49 -16.99
N TYR A 6 -8.30 9.02 -15.82
CA TYR A 6 -7.62 8.26 -14.77
C TYR A 6 -8.47 7.10 -14.25
N PHE A 7 -9.77 7.32 -14.08
CA PHE A 7 -10.70 6.26 -13.69
C PHE A 7 -10.77 5.15 -14.74
N LEU A 8 -10.96 5.50 -16.02
CA LEU A 8 -11.00 4.52 -17.11
C LEU A 8 -9.68 3.75 -17.23
N ARG A 9 -8.54 4.43 -17.09
CA ARG A 9 -7.22 3.79 -17.12
C ARG A 9 -7.04 2.73 -16.05
N SER A 10 -7.73 2.83 -14.91
CA SER A 10 -7.67 1.82 -13.85
C SER A 10 -8.28 0.48 -14.23
N PHE A 11 -9.05 0.41 -15.32
CA PHE A 11 -9.67 -0.83 -15.83
C PHE A 11 -9.11 -1.28 -17.17
N ILE A 12 -8.42 -0.40 -17.90
CA ILE A 12 -7.90 -0.65 -19.26
C ILE A 12 -6.38 -0.91 -19.13
N LEU A 13 -5.81 -1.70 -20.03
CA LEU A 13 -4.35 -1.92 -20.15
C LEU A 13 -3.69 -2.45 -18.86
N GLY A 14 -4.35 -3.39 -18.20
CA GLY A 14 -3.81 -4.01 -16.98
C GLY A 14 -4.15 -3.28 -15.68
N GLY A 15 -4.97 -2.24 -15.74
CA GLY A 15 -5.54 -1.62 -14.55
C GLY A 15 -4.51 -0.99 -13.61
N PHE A 16 -3.61 -0.13 -14.13
CA PHE A 16 -2.49 0.42 -13.37
C PHE A 16 -2.72 1.91 -13.01
N PRO A 17 -3.40 2.22 -11.89
CA PRO A 17 -3.75 3.59 -11.50
C PRO A 17 -2.61 4.34 -10.81
N TRP A 18 -1.36 4.06 -11.17
CA TRP A 18 -0.20 4.79 -10.65
C TRP A 18 -0.18 6.22 -11.23
N ASN A 19 0.45 7.15 -10.56
CA ASN A 19 0.57 8.54 -10.99
C ASN A 19 -0.75 9.33 -11.03
N ILE A 20 -1.71 9.02 -10.17
CA ILE A 20 -2.86 9.90 -9.94
C ILE A 20 -2.46 11.04 -8.98
N TRP A 21 -3.09 12.22 -9.17
CA TRP A 21 -2.79 13.41 -8.37
C TRP A 21 -3.02 13.23 -6.86
N ALA A 22 -3.89 12.30 -6.48
CA ALA A 22 -4.15 11.98 -5.08
C ALA A 22 -2.88 11.57 -4.33
N TYR A 23 -1.91 10.95 -4.98
CA TYR A 23 -0.64 10.54 -4.34
C TYR A 23 0.25 11.71 -3.96
N SER A 24 0.07 12.89 -4.56
CA SER A 24 0.81 14.09 -4.15
C SER A 24 0.48 14.55 -2.72
N PHE A 25 -0.60 14.02 -2.14
CA PHE A 25 -1.02 14.29 -0.76
C PHE A 25 -0.61 13.21 0.24
N SER A 26 0.23 12.24 -0.15
CA SER A 26 0.70 11.16 0.73
C SER A 26 1.45 11.65 1.99
N TRP A 27 1.97 12.88 1.97
CA TRP A 27 2.61 13.53 3.11
C TRP A 27 1.63 14.02 4.19
N SER A 28 0.34 14.18 3.89
CA SER A 28 -0.69 14.67 4.83
C SER A 28 -1.65 13.56 5.21
N GLN A 29 -1.41 12.93 6.36
CA GLN A 29 -2.29 11.88 6.89
C GLN A 29 -3.70 12.40 7.15
N GLU A 30 -3.83 13.66 7.57
CA GLU A 30 -5.10 14.34 7.83
C GLU A 30 -5.94 14.42 6.55
N SER A 31 -5.33 14.88 5.46
CA SER A 31 -6.01 15.01 4.17
C SER A 31 -6.47 13.68 3.59
N LEU A 32 -5.78 12.57 3.93
CA LEU A 32 -6.09 11.24 3.44
C LEU A 32 -7.23 10.54 4.19
N GLN A 33 -7.66 11.04 5.36
CA GLN A 33 -8.71 10.38 6.16
C GLN A 33 -10.05 10.27 5.44
N ILE A 34 -10.35 11.18 4.52
CA ILE A 34 -11.58 11.16 3.74
C ILE A 34 -11.64 10.01 2.72
N LEU A 35 -10.49 9.45 2.34
CA LEU A 35 -10.42 8.33 1.39
C LEU A 35 -11.28 7.13 1.82
N SER A 36 -11.43 6.91 3.13
CA SER A 36 -12.29 5.85 3.67
C SER A 36 -13.78 6.04 3.35
N HIS A 37 -14.20 7.24 2.99
CA HIS A 37 -15.59 7.57 2.69
C HIS A 37 -15.86 7.72 1.19
N ILE A 38 -14.96 8.37 0.46
CA ILE A 38 -15.20 8.72 -0.94
C ILE A 38 -14.32 7.95 -1.94
N GLY A 39 -13.31 7.22 -1.45
CA GLY A 39 -12.35 6.51 -2.29
C GLY A 39 -11.36 7.44 -3.00
N ILE A 40 -10.33 6.81 -3.60
CA ILE A 40 -9.18 7.54 -4.16
C ILE A 40 -9.52 8.32 -5.44
N PHE A 41 -10.41 7.81 -6.28
CA PHE A 41 -10.78 8.48 -7.54
C PHE A 41 -11.63 9.73 -7.32
N SER A 42 -12.55 9.69 -6.35
CA SER A 42 -13.34 10.88 -5.96
C SER A 42 -12.47 11.94 -5.33
N PHE A 43 -11.52 11.54 -4.49
CA PHE A 43 -10.52 12.44 -3.92
C PHE A 43 -9.64 13.05 -5.01
N ASN A 44 -9.20 12.25 -5.98
CA ASN A 44 -8.44 12.72 -7.13
C ASN A 44 -9.22 13.76 -7.96
N LEU A 45 -10.54 13.57 -8.15
CA LEU A 45 -11.39 14.56 -8.82
C LEU A 45 -11.40 15.89 -8.07
N ILE A 46 -11.58 15.86 -6.75
CA ILE A 46 -11.57 17.06 -5.90
C ILE A 46 -10.23 17.78 -6.00
N LEU A 47 -9.11 17.05 -5.89
CA LEU A 47 -7.78 17.63 -5.99
C LEU A 47 -7.51 18.27 -7.36
N ILE A 48 -7.82 17.58 -8.45
CA ILE A 48 -7.70 18.15 -9.80
C ILE A 48 -8.51 19.44 -9.88
N THR A 49 -9.73 19.45 -9.36
CA THR A 49 -10.56 20.66 -9.38
C THR A 49 -9.88 21.79 -8.58
N ILE A 50 -9.35 21.50 -7.40
CA ILE A 50 -8.63 22.49 -6.58
C ILE A 50 -7.39 23.04 -7.31
N PHE A 51 -6.60 22.18 -7.93
CA PHE A 51 -5.42 22.63 -8.69
C PHE A 51 -5.77 23.52 -9.89
N PHE A 52 -6.96 23.35 -10.46
CA PHE A 52 -7.44 24.21 -11.54
C PHE A 52 -8.18 25.47 -11.09
N LEU A 53 -8.44 25.67 -9.78
CA LEU A 53 -9.09 26.87 -9.26
C LEU A 53 -8.43 28.19 -9.72
N PRO A 54 -7.10 28.33 -9.79
CA PRO A 54 -6.48 29.56 -10.26
C PRO A 54 -6.91 29.95 -11.69
N ALA A 55 -7.20 28.96 -12.55
CA ALA A 55 -7.68 29.23 -13.91
C ALA A 55 -9.07 29.88 -13.92
N SER A 56 -9.83 29.78 -12.83
CA SER A 56 -11.15 30.44 -12.71
C SER A 56 -11.08 31.97 -12.75
N ILE A 57 -9.90 32.56 -12.53
CA ILE A 57 -9.67 34.02 -12.62
C ILE A 57 -10.06 34.54 -13.99
N PHE A 58 -9.82 33.72 -15.05
CA PHE A 58 -10.13 34.09 -16.45
C PHE A 58 -11.64 34.00 -16.77
N LEU A 59 -12.45 33.42 -15.90
CA LEU A 59 -13.90 33.35 -16.11
C LEU A 59 -14.55 34.72 -15.87
N LYS A 60 -15.45 35.13 -16.76
CA LYS A 60 -16.19 36.40 -16.64
C LYS A 60 -17.38 36.32 -15.65
N SER A 61 -17.77 35.15 -15.18
CA SER A 61 -18.92 34.94 -14.30
C SER A 61 -18.62 35.30 -12.85
N LYS A 62 -19.54 35.96 -12.17
CA LYS A 62 -19.47 36.23 -10.70
C LYS A 62 -19.55 34.94 -9.86
N LEU A 63 -20.16 33.86 -10.41
CA LEU A 63 -20.26 32.55 -9.75
C LEU A 63 -18.89 31.92 -9.45
N LYS A 64 -17.83 32.39 -10.12
CA LYS A 64 -16.47 31.90 -9.86
C LYS A 64 -16.07 32.07 -8.38
N TYR A 65 -16.45 33.17 -7.74
CA TYR A 65 -16.11 33.41 -6.35
C TYR A 65 -16.78 32.41 -5.41
N LEU A 66 -18.05 32.08 -5.67
CA LEU A 66 -18.76 31.05 -4.91
C LEU A 66 -18.11 29.67 -5.11
N PHE A 67 -17.76 29.34 -6.34
CA PHE A 67 -17.10 28.08 -6.67
C PHE A 67 -15.73 27.96 -6.01
N VAL A 68 -14.89 28.97 -6.09
CA VAL A 68 -13.57 28.99 -5.45
C VAL A 68 -13.70 28.87 -3.94
N SER A 69 -14.58 29.68 -3.32
CA SER A 69 -14.82 29.63 -1.87
C SER A 69 -15.27 28.24 -1.40
N PHE A 70 -16.18 27.62 -2.15
CA PHE A 70 -16.66 26.27 -1.84
C PHE A 70 -15.52 25.23 -1.76
N PHE A 71 -14.64 25.21 -2.77
CA PHE A 71 -13.52 24.24 -2.79
C PHE A 71 -12.45 24.56 -1.75
N ILE A 72 -12.20 25.82 -1.45
CA ILE A 72 -11.30 26.23 -0.36
C ILE A 72 -11.87 25.74 0.99
N ILE A 73 -13.14 25.99 1.25
CA ILE A 73 -13.80 25.54 2.48
C ILE A 73 -13.77 24.00 2.56
N LEU A 74 -14.07 23.30 1.45
CA LEU A 74 -14.03 21.85 1.38
C LEU A 74 -12.64 21.30 1.73
N PHE A 75 -11.59 21.93 1.20
CA PHE A 75 -10.20 21.52 1.46
C PHE A 75 -9.84 21.64 2.93
N PHE A 76 -10.10 22.80 3.55
CA PHE A 76 -9.81 23.00 4.97
C PHE A 76 -10.71 22.15 5.88
N SER A 77 -11.99 22.00 5.54
CA SER A 77 -12.90 21.12 6.29
C SER A 77 -12.42 19.67 6.28
N ASN A 78 -11.93 19.18 5.14
CA ASN A 78 -11.33 17.85 5.04
C ASN A 78 -10.10 17.70 5.96
N TYR A 79 -9.21 18.69 5.96
CA TYR A 79 -8.03 18.68 6.82
C TYR A 79 -8.40 18.65 8.31
N PHE A 80 -9.30 19.52 8.76
CA PHE A 80 -9.76 19.54 10.15
C PHE A 80 -10.51 18.29 10.56
N TYR A 81 -11.34 17.74 9.66
CA TYR A 81 -11.98 16.44 9.87
C TYR A 81 -10.96 15.32 10.08
N GLY A 82 -9.94 15.25 9.25
CA GLY A 82 -8.90 14.24 9.37
C GLY A 82 -8.08 14.40 10.66
N SER A 83 -7.73 15.62 11.00
CA SER A 83 -7.05 15.93 12.27
C SER A 83 -7.87 15.48 13.48
N TYR A 84 -9.16 15.79 13.50
CA TYR A 84 -10.08 15.33 14.54
C TYR A 84 -10.12 13.79 14.62
N LYS A 85 -10.24 13.12 13.46
CA LYS A 85 -10.33 11.66 13.37
C LYS A 85 -9.06 10.95 13.86
N ILE A 86 -7.89 11.50 13.54
CA ILE A 86 -6.61 10.96 14.02
C ILE A 86 -6.51 11.12 15.54
N ASN A 87 -6.75 12.32 16.05
CA ASN A 87 -6.64 12.60 17.46
C ASN A 87 -7.63 11.80 18.32
N SER A 88 -8.86 11.58 17.83
CA SER A 88 -9.86 10.77 18.55
C SER A 88 -9.47 9.29 18.68
N LYS A 89 -8.69 8.74 17.73
CA LYS A 89 -8.22 7.36 17.80
C LYS A 89 -7.02 7.15 18.73
N ILE A 90 -6.20 8.18 18.94
CA ILE A 90 -5.02 8.09 19.81
C ILE A 90 -5.39 7.80 21.27
N HIS A 91 -6.61 8.16 21.69
CA HIS A 91 -7.08 7.92 23.07
C HIS A 91 -7.51 6.47 23.36
N ASN A 92 -7.78 5.67 22.35
CA ASN A 92 -8.06 4.23 22.52
C ASN A 92 -6.74 3.45 22.52
N LYS A 93 -6.04 3.45 23.65
CA LYS A 93 -4.89 2.55 23.87
C LYS A 93 -5.44 1.14 24.09
N ASP A 94 -5.55 0.37 23.02
CA ASP A 94 -5.71 -1.08 23.13
C ASP A 94 -4.46 -1.69 23.76
N GLU A 95 -4.65 -2.44 24.85
CA GLU A 95 -3.54 -3.10 25.59
C GLU A 95 -2.88 -4.22 24.77
N ASN A 96 -3.51 -4.71 23.70
CA ASN A 96 -2.98 -5.76 22.83
C ASN A 96 -2.24 -5.17 21.62
N LYS A 97 -1.02 -4.69 21.85
CA LYS A 97 -0.14 -4.22 20.77
C LYS A 97 0.48 -5.40 20.03
N ILE A 98 0.23 -5.50 18.74
CA ILE A 98 0.96 -6.38 17.83
C ILE A 98 1.97 -5.53 17.08
N ASN A 99 3.23 -5.95 17.07
CA ASN A 99 4.27 -5.26 16.31
C ASN A 99 4.20 -5.68 14.85
N PHE A 100 4.21 -4.71 13.95
CA PHE A 100 4.39 -4.94 12.51
C PHE A 100 5.78 -4.49 12.12
N LYS A 101 6.57 -5.38 11.51
CA LYS A 101 7.88 -5.05 10.95
C LYS A 101 7.84 -5.26 9.43
N ILE A 102 7.78 -4.14 8.70
CA ILE A 102 7.88 -4.16 7.24
C ILE A 102 9.36 -4.22 6.89
N VAL A 103 9.76 -5.26 6.17
CA VAL A 103 11.15 -5.53 5.83
C VAL A 103 11.42 -5.09 4.40
N THR A 104 12.41 -4.23 4.21
CA THR A 104 12.88 -3.80 2.87
C THR A 104 14.34 -4.16 2.74
N ALA A 105 14.67 -5.16 1.94
CA ALA A 105 16.01 -5.75 1.89
C ALA A 105 16.98 -5.05 0.93
N GLY A 106 16.50 -4.11 0.09
CA GLY A 106 17.35 -3.46 -0.92
C GLY A 106 18.09 -4.47 -1.80
N ILE A 107 17.36 -5.48 -2.33
CA ILE A 107 17.91 -6.58 -3.10
C ILE A 107 18.22 -6.09 -4.52
N ASN A 108 19.43 -6.33 -4.99
CA ASN A 108 19.82 -6.06 -6.37
C ASN A 108 19.29 -7.15 -7.32
N LEU A 109 19.01 -6.79 -8.56
CA LEU A 109 18.53 -7.75 -9.58
C LEU A 109 19.43 -8.98 -9.73
N LYS A 110 20.75 -8.85 -9.58
CA LYS A 110 21.70 -9.96 -9.62
C LYS A 110 21.61 -10.88 -8.42
N GLU A 111 21.29 -10.34 -7.23
CA GLU A 111 21.09 -11.14 -6.02
C GLU A 111 19.78 -11.89 -6.04
N PHE A 112 18.82 -11.44 -6.84
CA PHE A 112 17.47 -12.01 -6.92
C PHE A 112 17.46 -13.43 -7.49
N GLU A 113 18.48 -13.82 -8.27
CA GLU A 113 18.63 -15.17 -8.83
C GLU A 113 19.02 -16.19 -7.74
N ASP A 114 19.70 -15.76 -6.67
CA ASP A 114 20.08 -16.60 -5.52
C ASP A 114 19.02 -16.47 -4.41
N GLN A 115 18.04 -17.36 -4.43
CA GLN A 115 16.94 -17.34 -3.49
C GLN A 115 17.38 -17.59 -2.03
N ASP A 116 18.40 -18.38 -1.82
CA ASP A 116 18.93 -18.69 -0.48
C ASP A 116 19.57 -17.44 0.14
N LEU A 117 20.31 -16.70 -0.67
CA LEU A 117 20.90 -15.42 -0.28
C LEU A 117 19.81 -14.40 0.06
N VAL A 118 18.78 -14.30 -0.77
CA VAL A 118 17.63 -13.39 -0.56
C VAL A 118 16.94 -13.68 0.76
N ILE A 119 16.59 -14.94 1.00
CA ILE A 119 15.87 -15.37 2.21
C ILE A 119 16.74 -15.15 3.45
N SER A 120 18.00 -15.52 3.41
CA SER A 120 18.95 -15.30 4.53
C SER A 120 19.08 -13.82 4.86
N LYS A 121 19.14 -12.94 3.85
CA LYS A 121 19.19 -11.49 4.02
C LYS A 121 17.91 -10.94 4.66
N LEU A 122 16.73 -11.42 4.23
CA LEU A 122 15.44 -11.04 4.79
C LEU A 122 15.32 -11.47 6.26
N ILE A 123 15.71 -12.69 6.60
CA ILE A 123 15.74 -13.19 7.98
C ILE A 123 16.64 -12.30 8.83
N LYS A 124 17.85 -12.02 8.37
CA LYS A 124 18.81 -11.19 9.09
C LYS A 124 18.28 -9.79 9.38
N ILE A 125 17.62 -9.15 8.39
CA ILE A 125 17.03 -7.81 8.57
C ILE A 125 15.77 -7.85 9.44
N SER A 126 15.07 -8.97 9.44
CA SER A 126 13.87 -9.17 10.28
C SER A 126 14.21 -9.13 11.77
N GLU A 127 15.40 -9.56 12.20
CA GLU A 127 15.85 -9.54 13.61
C GLU A 127 14.73 -9.98 14.58
N PRO A 128 14.21 -11.22 14.44
CA PRO A 128 13.09 -11.67 15.24
C PRO A 128 13.47 -11.77 16.73
N LYS A 129 12.58 -11.28 17.60
CA LYS A 129 12.77 -11.33 19.06
C LYS A 129 11.75 -12.27 19.67
N GLU A 130 12.16 -13.39 20.22
CA GLU A 130 11.30 -14.48 20.72
C GLU A 130 10.16 -14.03 21.64
N ASN A 131 10.41 -13.02 22.48
CA ASN A 131 9.47 -12.54 23.49
C ASN A 131 8.49 -11.46 22.96
N GLN A 132 8.51 -11.16 21.66
CA GLN A 132 7.66 -10.13 21.08
C GLN A 132 6.73 -10.74 20.02
N LYS A 133 5.41 -10.53 20.19
CA LYS A 133 4.46 -10.84 19.13
C LYS A 133 4.68 -9.89 17.96
N THR A 134 5.16 -10.41 16.83
CA THR A 134 5.52 -9.60 15.68
C THR A 134 5.03 -10.24 14.39
N ILE A 135 4.43 -9.43 13.53
CA ILE A 135 4.09 -9.78 12.15
C ILE A 135 5.15 -9.14 11.25
N PHE A 136 5.92 -9.99 10.58
CA PHE A 136 6.90 -9.57 9.58
C PHE A 136 6.25 -9.55 8.22
N VAL A 137 6.41 -8.46 7.49
CA VAL A 137 5.89 -8.31 6.12
C VAL A 137 7.08 -8.17 5.19
N TRP A 138 7.33 -9.22 4.40
CA TRP A 138 8.39 -9.25 3.41
C TRP A 138 7.88 -8.71 2.06
N PRO A 139 8.79 -8.26 1.16
CA PRO A 139 8.40 -7.65 -0.11
C PRO A 139 7.61 -8.59 -1.03
N GLU A 140 6.85 -7.99 -1.93
CA GLU A 140 6.16 -8.68 -3.01
C GLU A 140 7.15 -9.38 -3.94
N GLY A 141 6.80 -10.60 -4.38
CA GLY A 141 7.58 -11.37 -5.37
C GLY A 141 8.99 -11.75 -4.90
N VAL A 142 9.24 -11.73 -3.60
CA VAL A 142 10.56 -12.02 -3.03
C VAL A 142 10.94 -13.50 -3.13
N VAL A 143 9.94 -14.37 -3.14
CA VAL A 143 10.09 -15.80 -3.43
C VAL A 143 9.61 -16.04 -4.86
N LEU A 144 10.56 -16.40 -5.75
CA LEU A 144 10.27 -16.55 -7.19
C LEU A 144 9.53 -17.83 -7.54
N ASP A 145 9.71 -18.89 -6.76
CA ASP A 145 9.08 -20.18 -7.00
C ASP A 145 8.29 -20.63 -5.76
N GLY A 146 6.99 -20.82 -5.94
CA GLY A 146 6.10 -21.35 -4.90
C GLY A 146 6.48 -22.74 -4.38
N ASN A 147 7.25 -23.51 -5.14
CA ASN A 147 7.75 -24.82 -4.71
C ASN A 147 8.73 -24.71 -3.53
N LEU A 148 9.42 -23.58 -3.36
CA LEU A 148 10.27 -23.34 -2.19
C LEU A 148 9.50 -23.41 -0.87
N LEU A 149 8.21 -23.07 -0.88
CA LEU A 149 7.35 -23.14 0.33
C LEU A 149 7.09 -24.58 0.79
N ILE A 150 7.27 -25.55 -0.11
CA ILE A 150 7.09 -26.98 0.16
C ILE A 150 8.43 -27.61 0.55
N ASP A 151 9.54 -26.98 0.22
CA ASP A 151 10.88 -27.44 0.52
C ASP A 151 11.13 -27.48 2.04
N ASP A 152 11.62 -28.59 2.54
CA ASP A 152 11.92 -28.79 3.95
C ASP A 152 13.09 -27.91 4.42
N ILE A 153 14.01 -27.57 3.53
CA ILE A 153 15.14 -26.67 3.83
C ILE A 153 14.58 -25.28 4.17
N PHE A 154 13.71 -24.75 3.32
CA PHE A 154 13.07 -23.45 3.55
C PHE A 154 12.22 -23.44 4.82
N LYS A 155 11.42 -24.49 5.05
CA LYS A 155 10.60 -24.62 6.25
C LYS A 155 11.44 -24.65 7.53
N ASN A 156 12.55 -25.39 7.52
CA ASN A 156 13.45 -25.45 8.65
C ASN A 156 14.13 -24.10 8.89
N LEU A 157 14.57 -23.43 7.83
CA LEU A 157 15.16 -22.11 7.91
C LEU A 157 14.21 -21.09 8.57
N ILE A 158 12.91 -21.12 8.21
CA ILE A 158 11.92 -20.27 8.88
C ILE A 158 11.71 -20.70 10.35
N LYS A 159 11.54 -21.99 10.63
CA LYS A 159 11.32 -22.49 12.00
C LYS A 159 12.49 -22.20 12.94
N ASP A 160 13.72 -22.27 12.44
CA ASP A 160 14.93 -22.05 13.25
C ASP A 160 15.12 -20.56 13.60
N ASN A 161 14.56 -19.66 12.81
CA ASN A 161 14.72 -18.23 12.99
C ASN A 161 13.48 -17.51 13.56
N PHE A 162 12.29 -18.10 13.40
CA PHE A 162 11.03 -17.50 13.87
C PHE A 162 10.34 -18.40 14.89
N SER A 163 9.85 -17.81 15.97
CA SER A 163 9.13 -18.51 17.04
C SER A 163 7.60 -18.49 16.79
N LYS A 164 6.86 -19.24 17.61
CA LYS A 164 5.39 -19.24 17.64
C LYS A 164 4.73 -17.86 17.87
N ASN A 165 5.52 -16.87 18.31
CA ASN A 165 5.05 -15.50 18.50
C ASN A 165 5.17 -14.64 17.22
N HIS A 166 5.68 -15.24 16.15
CA HIS A 166 5.93 -14.54 14.89
C HIS A 166 5.01 -15.08 13.79
N LEU A 167 4.59 -14.18 12.91
CA LEU A 167 3.98 -14.49 11.61
C LEU A 167 4.83 -13.83 10.54
N VAL A 168 5.12 -14.57 9.48
CA VAL A 168 5.84 -14.03 8.31
C VAL A 168 4.87 -14.01 7.14
N ILE A 169 4.57 -12.81 6.64
CA ILE A 169 3.78 -12.59 5.42
C ILE A 169 4.77 -12.32 4.30
N LEU A 170 4.72 -13.10 3.24
CA LEU A 170 5.65 -12.96 2.10
C LEU A 170 4.92 -13.07 0.77
N GLY A 171 5.40 -12.33 -0.22
CA GLY A 171 4.95 -12.41 -1.60
C GLY A 171 5.68 -13.54 -2.34
N VAL A 172 4.93 -14.34 -3.10
CA VAL A 172 5.45 -15.49 -3.82
C VAL A 172 4.79 -15.65 -5.18
N ASN A 173 5.56 -16.00 -6.18
CA ASN A 173 5.01 -16.38 -7.47
C ASN A 173 4.59 -17.86 -7.43
N THR A 174 3.32 -18.10 -7.68
CA THR A 174 2.76 -19.45 -7.75
C THR A 174 2.26 -19.74 -9.15
N ASN A 175 2.22 -21.02 -9.51
CA ASN A 175 1.64 -21.47 -10.77
C ASN A 175 0.56 -22.53 -10.52
N LYS A 176 -0.40 -22.59 -11.43
CA LYS A 176 -1.41 -23.65 -11.47
C LYS A 176 -1.52 -24.19 -12.87
N ILE A 177 -1.24 -25.49 -13.02
CA ILE A 177 -1.36 -26.20 -14.28
C ILE A 177 -2.83 -26.61 -14.45
N ASN A 178 -3.44 -26.20 -15.55
CA ASN A 178 -4.79 -26.56 -15.96
C ASN A 178 -4.73 -27.27 -17.33
N GLN A 179 -5.85 -27.86 -17.75
CA GLN A 179 -5.95 -28.50 -19.08
C GLN A 179 -5.64 -27.56 -20.26
N ASN A 180 -5.81 -26.24 -20.06
CA ASN A 180 -5.61 -25.20 -21.06
C ASN A 180 -4.22 -24.51 -20.97
N GLY A 181 -3.32 -24.96 -20.08
CA GLY A 181 -2.00 -24.39 -19.89
C GLY A 181 -1.68 -24.05 -18.44
N THR A 182 -0.57 -23.33 -18.23
CA THR A 182 -0.09 -22.90 -16.91
C THR A 182 -0.51 -21.45 -16.65
N ASN A 183 -1.24 -21.22 -15.56
CA ASN A 183 -1.56 -19.90 -15.08
C ASN A 183 -0.58 -19.52 -13.96
N TYR A 184 -0.05 -18.29 -14.03
CA TYR A 184 0.84 -17.73 -13.02
C TYR A 184 0.08 -16.75 -12.15
N TYR A 185 0.35 -16.76 -10.85
CA TYR A 185 -0.28 -15.89 -9.86
C TYR A 185 0.79 -15.24 -9.00
N ASN A 186 0.58 -13.96 -8.71
CA ASN A 186 1.28 -13.29 -7.64
C ASN A 186 0.44 -13.48 -6.37
N SER A 187 0.98 -14.21 -5.41
CA SER A 187 0.28 -14.65 -4.21
C SER A 187 0.98 -14.13 -2.97
N PHE A 188 0.27 -14.04 -1.86
CA PHE A 188 0.93 -13.91 -0.56
C PHE A 188 0.62 -15.12 0.30
N VAL A 189 1.58 -15.47 1.14
CA VAL A 189 1.50 -16.62 2.04
C VAL A 189 1.83 -16.16 3.45
N VAL A 190 1.19 -16.76 4.43
CA VAL A 190 1.45 -16.54 5.86
C VAL A 190 2.02 -17.83 6.43
N ILE A 191 3.17 -17.71 7.10
CA ILE A 191 3.89 -18.79 7.76
C ILE A 191 4.00 -18.49 9.24
#